data_fee79ec14b2cef04e27e783c4565946d
#
_entry.id   fee79ec14b2cef04e27e783c4565946d
#
_cell.length_a   1.000
_cell.length_b   1.000
_cell.length_c   1.000
_cell.angle_alpha   90.00
_cell.angle_beta   90.00
_cell.angle_gamma   90.00
#
_symmetry.space_group_name_H-M   'P 1'
#
loop_
_entity.id
_entity.type
_entity.pdbx_description
1 polymer ?
#
loop_
_entity_poly.entity_id
_entity_poly.type
_entity_poly.pdbx_seq_one_letter_code
_entity_poly.pdbx_strand_id
1 'polypeptide(L)'
;MTVPDRSTEPESGASAPSRRRFLGYVLAAPTLVAAAELGAAPEAGADIPSPEITELFDLNDVMTAAALPTSNLITVEVGGDGTVSFALPRAEVGQGITTSTAMLIAEEMDVPLDRVRVTLADARPELVFNQLTGGSNTTVSTYTPIRVAAAIARGRLLRTAANELGAPVADLTLKAGVVTGPAGDSIGIGALSGKAASVRTEQVSVELKPRERFTVIGRPHNRVDALAAVTGRKKFAMDLDVPNAKPTMVCRPPTINGKVGSVANLDEVRTMPGVTDVVVISTGVAVRAETFGQCIDAVRALRVTWRPGTAEGKSDESVLQELRAAEIPLGLPPLTPAVEGTFTFHFRSNSALEPNCAIADVRSDRAEIWSSLKSPIVAQQTIAAKLGLPIHAVTVHVTEGGGSFGRKLFFDAALEAAEVSQKTGKPVKLMWHRADD
;
A
#
# COMPACT_ATOMS: atom_id res chain seq x y z
N MET A 1 26.36 44.77 -44.96
CA MET A 1 25.63 43.51 -44.74
C MET A 1 25.26 43.49 -43.28
N THR A 2 24.07 43.96 -43.01
CA THR A 2 23.49 44.17 -41.68
C THR A 2 22.76 42.91 -41.26
N VAL A 3 23.08 42.38 -40.06
CA VAL A 3 22.36 41.31 -39.40
C VAL A 3 21.28 41.95 -38.52
N PRO A 4 20.03 41.56 -38.60
CA PRO A 4 19.02 42.10 -37.70
C PRO A 4 18.99 41.32 -36.36
N ASP A 5 19.02 42.10 -35.31
CA ASP A 5 18.71 41.78 -33.95
C ASP A 5 17.23 41.35 -33.86
N ARG A 6 16.97 40.18 -33.23
CA ARG A 6 15.65 39.76 -32.73
C ARG A 6 15.80 39.11 -31.38
N SER A 7 15.91 39.93 -30.36
CA SER A 7 15.52 39.57 -29.01
C SER A 7 14.01 39.76 -28.85
N THR A 8 13.27 38.68 -28.87
CA THR A 8 11.94 38.64 -28.31
C THR A 8 11.90 37.46 -27.33
N GLU A 9 12.11 37.81 -26.07
CA GLU A 9 11.73 36.91 -24.96
C GLU A 9 10.22 36.73 -24.95
N PRO A 10 9.70 35.51 -24.81
CA PRO A 10 8.31 35.32 -24.43
C PRO A 10 8.20 35.46 -22.91
N GLU A 11 7.43 36.45 -22.49
CA GLU A 11 6.92 36.53 -21.13
C GLU A 11 6.12 35.24 -20.78
N SER A 12 6.74 34.31 -20.09
CA SER A 12 6.03 33.22 -19.44
C SER A 12 5.73 33.58 -18.00
N GLY A 13 4.71 34.40 -17.82
CA GLY A 13 4.07 34.64 -16.54
C GLY A 13 3.16 33.48 -16.13
N ALA A 14 3.68 32.25 -16.07
CA ALA A 14 3.02 31.15 -15.39
C ALA A 14 3.42 31.19 -13.91
N SER A 15 2.66 31.92 -13.10
CA SER A 15 2.79 31.83 -11.66
C SER A 15 2.60 30.38 -11.24
N ALA A 16 3.56 29.81 -10.52
CA ALA A 16 3.44 28.48 -9.93
C ALA A 16 2.13 28.36 -9.14
N PRO A 17 1.31 27.34 -9.37
CA PRO A 17 0.05 27.19 -8.69
C PRO A 17 0.28 27.11 -7.19
N SER A 18 -0.36 27.98 -6.44
CA SER A 18 -0.30 27.95 -4.97
C SER A 18 -0.81 26.60 -4.48
N ARG A 19 -0.28 26.11 -3.34
CA ARG A 19 -0.65 24.82 -2.68
C ARG A 19 -2.15 24.66 -2.36
N ARG A 20 -3.01 25.60 -2.78
CA ARG A 20 -4.47 25.62 -2.57
C ARG A 20 -5.28 25.20 -3.79
N ARG A 21 -4.65 24.74 -4.87
CA ARG A 21 -5.34 24.39 -6.13
C ARG A 21 -5.13 22.92 -6.46
N PHE A 22 -6.20 22.24 -6.75
CA PHE A 22 -6.47 21.31 -7.85
C PHE A 22 -7.50 20.26 -7.49
N LEU A 23 -8.53 20.12 -8.34
CA LEU A 23 -9.64 19.24 -8.06
C LEU A 23 -10.43 18.84 -9.29
N GLY A 24 -10.39 17.54 -9.59
CA GLY A 24 -11.30 16.94 -10.57
C GLY A 24 -12.37 16.10 -9.91
N TYR A 25 -13.56 16.01 -10.48
CA TYR A 25 -14.63 15.13 -10.05
C TYR A 25 -14.82 14.00 -11.04
N VAL A 26 -14.93 12.79 -10.56
CA VAL A 26 -15.38 11.63 -11.33
C VAL A 26 -16.69 11.15 -10.73
N LEU A 27 -17.64 10.82 -11.56
CA LEU A 27 -18.99 10.47 -11.11
C LEU A 27 -19.47 9.14 -11.63
N ALA A 28 -20.00 8.37 -10.70
CA ALA A 28 -20.95 7.31 -10.96
C ALA A 28 -22.22 7.58 -10.16
N ALA A 29 -23.37 7.62 -10.81
CA ALA A 29 -24.64 7.73 -10.09
C ALA A 29 -24.89 6.41 -9.31
N PRO A 30 -25.34 6.41 -8.06
CA PRO A 30 -25.87 7.53 -7.27
C PRO A 30 -24.91 8.03 -6.16
N THR A 31 -23.61 7.97 -6.37
CA THR A 31 -22.58 8.27 -5.37
C THR A 31 -21.80 9.51 -5.78
N LEU A 32 -21.55 10.42 -4.85
CA LEU A 32 -20.62 11.53 -5.06
C LEU A 32 -19.20 11.04 -4.91
N VAL A 33 -18.40 11.16 -5.96
CA VAL A 33 -16.97 10.91 -5.95
C VAL A 33 -16.23 12.24 -6.10
N ALA A 34 -15.44 12.60 -5.12
CA ALA A 34 -14.60 13.79 -5.16
C ALA A 34 -13.13 13.37 -5.16
N ALA A 35 -12.38 13.91 -6.08
CA ALA A 35 -11.01 13.57 -6.31
C ALA A 35 -10.08 14.78 -6.16
N ALA A 36 -8.90 14.55 -5.60
CA ALA A 36 -7.85 15.54 -5.49
C ALA A 36 -6.65 15.11 -6.34
N GLU A 37 -6.19 16.03 -7.16
CA GLU A 37 -4.97 15.90 -7.92
C GLU A 37 -4.01 17.04 -7.53
N LEU A 38 -2.82 16.68 -7.09
CA LEU A 38 -1.79 17.61 -6.66
C LEU A 38 -0.58 17.48 -7.58
N GLY A 39 -0.51 18.34 -8.56
CA GLY A 39 0.59 18.38 -9.54
C GLY A 39 0.10 18.57 -10.97
N ALA A 40 1.02 18.85 -11.88
CA ALA A 40 0.68 18.85 -13.31
C ALA A 40 0.37 17.41 -13.72
N ALA A 41 -0.84 17.19 -14.24
CA ALA A 41 -1.14 15.91 -14.88
C ALA A 41 -0.15 15.69 -16.02
N PRO A 42 0.46 14.50 -16.15
CA PRO A 42 1.01 14.11 -17.43
C PRO A 42 -0.14 14.11 -18.44
N GLU A 43 0.12 14.64 -19.63
CA GLU A 43 -0.88 14.64 -20.71
C GLU A 43 -1.45 13.22 -20.86
N ALA A 44 -2.77 13.12 -20.84
CA ALA A 44 -3.46 11.86 -21.03
C ALA A 44 -3.10 11.32 -22.43
N GLY A 45 -2.32 10.25 -22.48
CA GLY A 45 -1.94 9.60 -23.74
C GLY A 45 -0.48 9.15 -23.83
N ALA A 46 0.38 9.47 -22.89
CA ALA A 46 1.68 8.83 -22.84
C ALA A 46 1.58 7.51 -22.07
N ASP A 47 1.67 6.39 -22.78
CA ASP A 47 2.16 5.14 -22.18
C ASP A 47 3.56 5.48 -21.63
N ILE A 48 3.63 5.84 -20.36
CA ILE A 48 4.91 5.98 -19.67
C ILE A 48 5.42 4.54 -19.55
N PRO A 49 6.47 4.14 -20.28
CA PRO A 49 7.08 2.85 -20.05
C PRO A 49 7.53 2.89 -18.59
N SER A 50 6.94 2.01 -17.77
CA SER A 50 7.39 1.86 -16.39
C SER A 50 8.87 1.49 -16.46
N PRO A 51 9.79 2.36 -16.01
CA PRO A 51 11.20 1.98 -15.97
C PRO A 51 11.30 0.73 -15.10
N GLU A 52 12.17 -0.19 -15.48
CA GLU A 52 12.53 -1.28 -14.58
C GLU A 52 13.12 -0.64 -13.32
N ILE A 53 12.31 -0.61 -12.27
CA ILE A 53 12.55 0.15 -11.03
C ILE A 53 13.87 -0.22 -10.37
N THR A 54 14.35 -1.44 -10.59
CA THR A 54 15.59 -1.98 -10.03
C THR A 54 16.86 -1.39 -10.63
N GLU A 55 16.79 -0.74 -11.78
CA GLU A 55 17.99 -0.23 -12.48
C GLU A 55 18.19 1.28 -12.33
N LEU A 56 17.15 2.04 -11.96
CA LEU A 56 17.19 3.51 -11.99
C LEU A 56 17.16 4.19 -10.63
N PHE A 57 16.70 3.50 -9.58
CA PHE A 57 16.54 4.10 -8.26
C PHE A 57 17.03 3.16 -7.17
N ASP A 58 17.81 3.70 -6.25
CA ASP A 58 18.08 3.00 -5.00
C ASP A 58 16.88 3.11 -4.04
N LEU A 59 16.94 2.40 -2.92
CA LEU A 59 15.86 2.41 -1.92
C LEU A 59 15.61 3.82 -1.36
N ASN A 60 16.62 4.66 -1.24
CA ASN A 60 16.50 6.02 -0.72
C ASN A 60 15.74 6.91 -1.69
N ASP A 61 16.01 6.80 -2.99
CA ASP A 61 15.30 7.55 -4.03
C ASP A 61 13.81 7.19 -4.03
N VAL A 62 13.50 5.89 -3.97
CA VAL A 62 12.12 5.37 -3.88
C VAL A 62 11.42 5.89 -2.61
N MET A 63 12.10 5.88 -1.47
CA MET A 63 11.54 6.37 -0.20
C MET A 63 11.33 7.88 -0.21
N THR A 64 12.23 8.63 -0.84
CA THR A 64 12.11 10.08 -1.02
C THR A 64 10.93 10.42 -1.93
N ALA A 65 10.81 9.75 -3.07
CA ALA A 65 9.68 9.94 -3.97
C ALA A 65 8.34 9.61 -3.30
N ALA A 66 8.28 8.53 -2.50
CA ALA A 66 7.09 8.13 -1.77
C ALA A 66 6.69 9.12 -0.64
N ALA A 67 7.60 9.97 -0.18
CA ALA A 67 7.32 11.01 0.81
C ALA A 67 6.71 12.29 0.20
N LEU A 68 6.79 12.47 -1.12
CA LEU A 68 6.14 13.58 -1.79
C LEU A 68 4.61 13.48 -1.67
N PRO A 69 3.88 14.61 -1.70
CA PRO A 69 2.42 14.58 -1.72
C PRO A 69 1.92 13.68 -2.85
N THR A 70 0.92 12.86 -2.55
CA THR A 70 0.31 11.97 -3.55
C THR A 70 -0.24 12.82 -4.69
N SER A 71 0.37 12.69 -5.86
CA SER A 71 0.11 13.54 -7.03
C SER A 71 -1.03 13.04 -7.90
N ASN A 72 -1.39 11.75 -7.77
CA ASN A 72 -2.45 11.13 -8.53
C ASN A 72 -3.76 11.07 -7.75
N LEU A 73 -4.81 10.74 -8.46
CA LEU A 73 -6.19 10.84 -8.01
C LEU A 73 -6.45 10.11 -6.67
N ILE A 74 -6.84 10.88 -5.66
CA ILE A 74 -7.40 10.38 -4.40
C ILE A 74 -8.89 10.70 -4.39
N THR A 75 -9.73 9.69 -4.18
CA THR A 75 -11.18 9.81 -4.22
C THR A 75 -11.81 9.59 -2.86
N VAL A 76 -12.71 10.50 -2.47
CA VAL A 76 -13.62 10.34 -1.34
C VAL A 76 -15.03 10.16 -1.89
N GLU A 77 -15.71 9.11 -1.49
CA GLU A 77 -17.03 8.73 -1.96
C GLU A 77 -18.06 8.95 -0.86
N VAL A 78 -19.24 9.49 -1.21
CA VAL A 78 -20.36 9.66 -0.28
C VAL A 78 -21.55 8.87 -0.80
N GLY A 79 -21.92 7.84 -0.08
CA GLY A 79 -23.06 6.98 -0.40
C GLY A 79 -24.42 7.61 -0.05
N GLY A 80 -25.50 7.05 -0.61
CA GLY A 80 -26.87 7.48 -0.32
C GLY A 80 -27.31 7.27 1.13
N ASP A 81 -26.63 6.41 1.87
CA ASP A 81 -26.82 6.17 3.31
C ASP A 81 -26.05 7.15 4.20
N GLY A 82 -25.30 8.09 3.61
CA GLY A 82 -24.45 9.02 4.32
C GLY A 82 -23.09 8.45 4.79
N THR A 83 -22.77 7.22 4.39
CA THR A 83 -21.43 6.65 4.62
C THR A 83 -20.42 7.33 3.71
N VAL A 84 -19.26 7.66 4.25
CA VAL A 84 -18.13 8.21 3.50
C VAL A 84 -17.08 7.11 3.36
N SER A 85 -16.75 6.74 2.12
CA SER A 85 -15.82 5.66 1.80
C SER A 85 -14.54 6.20 1.19
N PHE A 86 -13.41 5.53 1.50
CA PHE A 86 -12.12 5.88 0.98
C PHE A 86 -11.24 4.62 0.84
N ALA A 87 -10.69 4.41 -0.36
CA ALA A 87 -9.70 3.36 -0.60
C ALA A 87 -8.29 3.95 -0.39
N LEU A 88 -7.67 3.63 0.74
CA LEU A 88 -6.36 4.14 1.14
C LEU A 88 -5.25 3.48 0.31
N PRO A 89 -4.48 4.24 -0.48
CA PRO A 89 -3.36 3.70 -1.24
C PRO A 89 -2.10 3.55 -0.38
N ARG A 90 -2.22 2.97 0.79
CA ARG A 90 -1.14 2.66 1.74
C ARG A 90 -1.48 1.39 2.49
N ALA A 91 -0.47 0.67 2.96
CA ALA A 91 -0.67 -0.53 3.75
C ALA A 91 -0.92 -0.20 5.24
N GLU A 92 -1.88 -0.88 5.83
CA GLU A 92 -2.08 -0.96 7.28
C GLU A 92 -1.33 -2.20 7.80
N VAL A 93 -0.33 -2.00 8.63
CA VAL A 93 0.49 -3.06 9.22
C VAL A 93 0.53 -2.97 10.75
N GLY A 94 -0.51 -2.39 11.34
CA GLY A 94 -0.66 -2.21 12.77
C GLY A 94 -0.39 -0.78 13.26
N GLN A 95 0.09 0.14 12.39
CA GLN A 95 0.41 1.51 12.76
C GLN A 95 -0.83 2.43 12.92
N GLY A 96 -2.03 1.98 12.51
CA GLY A 96 -3.27 2.74 12.69
C GLY A 96 -3.56 3.78 11.62
N ILE A 97 -2.97 3.64 10.43
CA ILE A 97 -3.15 4.60 9.34
C ILE A 97 -4.59 4.67 8.83
N THR A 98 -5.34 3.58 8.89
CA THR A 98 -6.77 3.56 8.56
C THR A 98 -7.56 4.45 9.50
N THR A 99 -7.24 4.45 10.81
CA THR A 99 -7.87 5.32 11.81
C THR A 99 -7.52 6.78 11.58
N SER A 100 -6.24 7.12 11.41
CA SER A 100 -5.85 8.51 11.17
C SER A 100 -6.43 9.06 9.86
N THR A 101 -6.49 8.26 8.82
CA THR A 101 -7.16 8.61 7.55
C THR A 101 -8.64 8.89 7.75
N ALA A 102 -9.35 8.01 8.48
CA ALA A 102 -10.76 8.24 8.82
C ALA A 102 -10.96 9.54 9.59
N MET A 103 -10.05 9.86 10.53
CA MET A 103 -10.11 11.12 11.29
C MET A 103 -9.92 12.36 10.38
N LEU A 104 -9.02 12.31 9.38
CA LEU A 104 -8.84 13.41 8.43
C LEU A 104 -10.12 13.69 7.63
N ILE A 105 -10.77 12.63 7.17
CA ILE A 105 -12.01 12.72 6.39
C ILE A 105 -13.16 13.20 7.27
N ALA A 106 -13.32 12.61 8.45
CA ALA A 106 -14.36 12.98 9.41
C ALA A 106 -14.26 14.47 9.79
N GLU A 107 -13.04 14.97 10.01
CA GLU A 107 -12.78 16.37 10.34
C GLU A 107 -13.22 17.31 9.23
N GLU A 108 -12.79 17.07 7.98
CA GLU A 108 -13.08 17.97 6.87
C GLU A 108 -14.55 17.93 6.44
N MET A 109 -15.20 16.79 6.58
CA MET A 109 -16.59 16.59 6.17
C MET A 109 -17.60 16.83 7.28
N ASP A 110 -17.16 17.15 8.49
CA ASP A 110 -18.05 17.28 9.67
C ASP A 110 -19.00 16.07 9.82
N VAL A 111 -18.47 14.86 9.67
CA VAL A 111 -19.22 13.60 9.86
C VAL A 111 -18.71 12.85 11.08
N PRO A 112 -19.54 12.04 11.75
CA PRO A 112 -19.08 11.14 12.80
C PRO A 112 -18.03 10.14 12.28
N LEU A 113 -17.04 9.80 13.09
CA LEU A 113 -15.95 8.89 12.70
C LEU A 113 -16.44 7.51 12.29
N ASP A 114 -17.51 7.02 12.89
CA ASP A 114 -18.14 5.73 12.57
C ASP A 114 -18.90 5.71 11.23
N ARG A 115 -19.11 6.89 10.62
CA ARG A 115 -19.63 7.02 9.25
C ARG A 115 -18.54 6.97 8.18
N VAL A 116 -17.26 6.96 8.56
CA VAL A 116 -16.16 6.91 7.61
C VAL A 116 -15.61 5.48 7.52
N ARG A 117 -15.61 4.92 6.32
CA ARG A 117 -15.07 3.60 6.01
C ARG A 117 -13.80 3.73 5.18
N VAL A 118 -12.69 3.30 5.76
CA VAL A 118 -11.40 3.25 5.07
C VAL A 118 -11.05 1.79 4.77
N THR A 119 -10.91 1.47 3.50
CA THR A 119 -10.39 0.19 3.01
C THR A 119 -8.99 0.38 2.45
N LEU A 120 -8.25 -0.70 2.23
CA LEU A 120 -6.96 -0.64 1.54
C LEU A 120 -7.21 -0.74 0.03
N ALA A 121 -6.53 0.12 -0.73
CA ALA A 121 -6.61 0.08 -2.20
C ALA A 121 -5.77 -1.07 -2.74
N ASP A 122 -6.25 -1.74 -3.78
CA ASP A 122 -5.47 -2.64 -4.60
C ASP A 122 -4.27 -1.91 -5.24
N ALA A 123 -3.34 -2.66 -5.83
CA ALA A 123 -2.25 -2.05 -6.58
C ALA A 123 -2.81 -1.16 -7.71
N ARG A 124 -2.39 0.09 -7.70
CA ARG A 124 -2.80 1.13 -8.66
C ARG A 124 -1.57 1.64 -9.40
N PRO A 125 -1.24 1.07 -10.58
CA PRO A 125 -0.02 1.40 -11.31
C PRO A 125 0.20 2.90 -11.54
N GLU A 126 -0.89 3.66 -11.69
CA GLU A 126 -0.86 5.12 -11.87
C GLU A 126 -0.32 5.89 -10.66
N LEU A 127 -0.30 5.28 -9.47
CA LEU A 127 0.26 5.90 -8.26
C LEU A 127 1.78 5.73 -8.14
N VAL A 128 2.37 4.82 -8.89
CA VAL A 128 3.82 4.53 -8.86
C VAL A 128 4.34 4.45 -7.41
N PHE A 129 5.29 5.30 -7.01
CA PHE A 129 5.85 5.30 -5.65
C PHE A 129 4.88 5.86 -4.59
N ASN A 130 3.82 6.56 -4.99
CA ASN A 130 2.82 7.09 -4.06
C ASN A 130 1.96 6.01 -3.39
N GLN A 131 2.10 4.75 -3.78
CA GLN A 131 1.47 3.63 -3.06
C GLN A 131 2.46 2.87 -2.16
N LEU A 132 3.73 3.28 -2.10
CA LEU A 132 4.70 2.66 -1.22
C LEU A 132 4.49 3.11 0.23
N THR A 133 4.53 2.16 1.16
CA THR A 133 4.43 2.40 2.61
C THR A 133 5.77 2.11 3.27
N GLY A 134 6.51 3.15 3.63
CA GLY A 134 7.84 3.01 4.24
C GLY A 134 8.40 4.37 4.65
N GLY A 135 9.53 4.40 5.39
CA GLY A 135 10.20 5.63 5.79
C GLY A 135 9.32 6.62 6.54
N SER A 136 8.25 6.18 7.21
CA SER A 136 7.29 7.04 7.92
C SER A 136 6.63 8.10 7.04
N ASN A 137 6.50 7.84 5.74
CA ASN A 137 6.06 8.81 4.75
C ASN A 137 4.54 8.91 4.58
N THR A 138 3.75 7.94 5.03
CA THR A 138 2.33 7.84 4.70
C THR A 138 1.54 9.10 5.09
N THR A 139 1.61 9.51 6.35
CA THR A 139 0.87 10.71 6.80
C THR A 139 1.37 11.96 6.11
N VAL A 140 2.68 12.11 5.93
CA VAL A 140 3.28 13.28 5.27
C VAL A 140 2.75 13.43 3.83
N SER A 141 2.72 12.33 3.08
CA SER A 141 2.33 12.34 1.66
C SER A 141 0.82 12.40 1.43
N THR A 142 0.00 11.93 2.39
CA THR A 142 -1.46 11.82 2.20
C THR A 142 -2.28 12.82 2.99
N TYR A 143 -1.72 13.49 4.00
CA TYR A 143 -2.43 14.41 4.88
C TYR A 143 -3.18 15.51 4.11
N THR A 144 -2.48 16.27 3.31
CA THR A 144 -3.10 17.37 2.52
C THR A 144 -4.00 16.84 1.41
N PRO A 145 -3.58 15.85 0.58
CA PRO A 145 -4.43 15.31 -0.47
C PRO A 145 -5.77 14.78 0.03
N ILE A 146 -5.79 14.02 1.12
CA ILE A 146 -7.03 13.47 1.68
C ILE A 146 -7.95 14.59 2.20
N ARG A 147 -7.40 15.56 2.93
CA ARG A 147 -8.17 16.71 3.42
C ARG A 147 -8.77 17.52 2.28
N VAL A 148 -8.00 17.73 1.24
CA VAL A 148 -8.45 18.43 0.04
C VAL A 148 -9.60 17.67 -0.62
N ALA A 149 -9.48 16.36 -0.87
CA ALA A 149 -10.56 15.56 -1.45
C ALA A 149 -11.85 15.61 -0.60
N ALA A 150 -11.70 15.50 0.72
CA ALA A 150 -12.83 15.61 1.65
C ALA A 150 -13.48 17.01 1.65
N ALA A 151 -12.67 18.08 1.61
CA ALA A 151 -13.15 19.45 1.54
C ALA A 151 -13.92 19.74 0.23
N ILE A 152 -13.54 19.10 -0.88
CA ILE A 152 -14.28 19.19 -2.14
C ILE A 152 -15.63 18.53 -2.02
N ALA A 153 -15.65 17.30 -1.51
CA ALA A 153 -16.90 16.58 -1.29
C ALA A 153 -17.85 17.43 -0.42
N ARG A 154 -17.33 17.97 0.70
CA ARG A 154 -18.09 18.89 1.56
C ARG A 154 -18.62 20.10 0.79
N GLY A 155 -17.77 20.80 0.05
CA GLY A 155 -18.16 22.00 -0.71
C GLY A 155 -19.23 21.69 -1.77
N ARG A 156 -19.18 20.53 -2.40
CA ARG A 156 -20.17 20.09 -3.37
C ARG A 156 -21.53 19.82 -2.70
N LEU A 157 -21.51 19.09 -1.58
CA LEU A 157 -22.72 18.80 -0.81
C LEU A 157 -23.36 20.09 -0.30
N LEU A 158 -22.58 21.05 0.20
CA LEU A 158 -23.12 22.37 0.65
C LEU A 158 -23.73 23.18 -0.48
N ARG A 159 -23.12 23.22 -1.67
CA ARG A 159 -23.70 23.86 -2.84
C ARG A 159 -25.03 23.23 -3.26
N THR A 160 -25.09 21.89 -3.23
CA THR A 160 -26.33 21.18 -3.53
C THR A 160 -27.40 21.47 -2.48
N ALA A 161 -27.03 21.46 -1.19
CA ALA A 161 -27.93 21.81 -0.11
C ALA A 161 -28.44 23.25 -0.21
N ALA A 162 -27.61 24.22 -0.64
CA ALA A 162 -28.00 25.60 -0.87
C ALA A 162 -29.15 25.72 -1.89
N ASN A 163 -29.07 24.96 -2.97
CA ASN A 163 -30.12 24.90 -3.97
C ASN A 163 -31.40 24.24 -3.44
N GLU A 164 -31.27 23.15 -2.66
CA GLU A 164 -32.41 22.41 -2.12
C GLU A 164 -33.14 23.17 -1.01
N LEU A 165 -32.41 23.91 -0.17
CA LEU A 165 -32.94 24.65 0.97
C LEU A 165 -33.22 26.11 0.62
N GLY A 166 -32.90 26.57 -0.61
CA GLY A 166 -33.11 27.93 -1.04
C GLY A 166 -32.32 28.98 -0.23
N ALA A 167 -31.17 28.62 0.30
CA ALA A 167 -30.35 29.46 1.16
C ALA A 167 -28.91 29.58 0.66
N PRO A 168 -28.23 30.73 0.85
CA PRO A 168 -26.78 30.83 0.51
C PRO A 168 -25.92 29.82 1.27
N VAL A 169 -24.86 29.33 0.64
CA VAL A 169 -23.92 28.38 1.29
C VAL A 169 -23.34 28.93 2.60
N ALA A 170 -23.15 30.26 2.68
CA ALA A 170 -22.59 30.90 3.87
C ALA A 170 -23.54 30.82 5.11
N ASP A 171 -24.82 30.65 4.87
CA ASP A 171 -25.84 30.57 5.93
C ASP A 171 -26.16 29.13 6.33
N LEU A 172 -25.51 28.13 5.67
CA LEU A 172 -25.70 26.75 5.97
C LEU A 172 -24.70 26.25 7.04
N THR A 173 -25.17 25.37 7.92
CA THR A 173 -24.35 24.70 8.91
C THR A 173 -24.33 23.21 8.61
N LEU A 174 -23.12 22.65 8.44
CA LEU A 174 -22.92 21.19 8.37
C LEU A 174 -22.42 20.69 9.72
N LYS A 175 -23.14 19.75 10.30
CA LYS A 175 -22.78 19.11 11.55
C LYS A 175 -23.25 17.66 11.58
N ALA A 176 -22.35 16.73 11.98
CA ALA A 176 -22.65 15.31 12.08
C ALA A 176 -23.27 14.69 10.80
N GLY A 177 -22.87 15.19 9.62
CA GLY A 177 -23.39 14.73 8.33
C GLY A 177 -24.80 15.24 7.97
N VAL A 178 -25.28 16.28 8.66
CA VAL A 178 -26.55 16.95 8.38
C VAL A 178 -26.31 18.43 8.07
N VAL A 179 -26.83 18.91 6.95
CA VAL A 179 -26.82 20.32 6.57
C VAL A 179 -28.11 20.95 7.05
N THR A 180 -28.00 22.05 7.78
CA THR A 180 -29.15 22.83 8.28
C THR A 180 -29.11 24.25 7.73
N GLY A 181 -30.23 24.70 7.20
CA GLY A 181 -30.44 26.07 6.72
C GLY A 181 -30.91 27.05 7.81
N PRO A 182 -30.94 28.37 7.50
CA PRO A 182 -31.32 29.39 8.47
C PRO A 182 -32.77 29.30 8.94
N ALA A 183 -33.65 28.68 8.16
CA ALA A 183 -35.05 28.45 8.54
C ALA A 183 -35.21 27.21 9.46
N GLY A 184 -34.16 26.46 9.75
CA GLY A 184 -34.21 25.25 10.53
C GLY A 184 -34.47 23.96 9.72
N ASP A 185 -34.71 24.07 8.43
CA ASP A 185 -34.80 22.93 7.53
C ASP A 185 -33.47 22.22 7.42
N SER A 186 -33.48 20.90 7.31
CA SER A 186 -32.27 20.12 7.30
C SER A 186 -32.32 18.96 6.30
N ILE A 187 -31.14 18.57 5.79
CA ILE A 187 -31.00 17.50 4.83
C ILE A 187 -29.67 16.73 5.10
N GLY A 188 -29.75 15.41 5.16
CA GLY A 188 -28.57 14.56 5.35
C GLY A 188 -27.68 14.49 4.09
N ILE A 189 -26.37 14.35 4.27
CA ILE A 189 -25.41 14.26 3.16
C ILE A 189 -25.71 13.10 2.21
N GLY A 190 -26.25 11.98 2.72
CA GLY A 190 -26.65 10.83 1.90
C GLY A 190 -27.75 11.19 0.88
N ALA A 191 -28.77 11.93 1.32
CA ALA A 191 -29.84 12.40 0.43
C ALA A 191 -29.34 13.42 -0.62
N LEU A 192 -28.28 14.14 -0.29
CA LEU A 192 -27.62 15.09 -1.19
C LEU A 192 -26.67 14.42 -2.18
N SER A 193 -26.10 13.26 -1.85
CA SER A 193 -25.01 12.65 -2.61
C SER A 193 -25.36 12.41 -4.08
N GLY A 194 -26.53 11.82 -4.36
CA GLY A 194 -27.00 11.57 -5.72
C GLY A 194 -27.26 12.85 -6.52
N LYS A 195 -27.77 13.91 -5.87
CA LYS A 195 -28.01 15.22 -6.49
C LYS A 195 -26.72 16.03 -6.66
N ALA A 196 -25.77 15.88 -5.75
CA ALA A 196 -24.45 16.47 -5.81
C ALA A 196 -23.57 15.81 -6.87
N ALA A 197 -23.89 14.58 -7.25
CA ALA A 197 -23.21 13.85 -8.30
C ALA A 197 -23.32 14.59 -9.65
N SER A 198 -22.23 14.70 -10.41
CA SER A 198 -22.14 15.35 -11.73
C SER A 198 -21.15 14.60 -12.60
N VAL A 199 -21.40 14.45 -13.87
CA VAL A 199 -20.47 13.83 -14.84
C VAL A 199 -19.39 14.79 -15.36
N ARG A 200 -19.35 16.01 -14.82
CA ARG A 200 -18.41 17.04 -15.27
C ARG A 200 -17.22 17.13 -14.32
N THR A 201 -16.03 17.10 -14.88
CA THR A 201 -14.80 17.48 -14.17
C THR A 201 -14.73 19.01 -14.09
N GLU A 202 -14.63 19.54 -12.88
CA GLU A 202 -14.52 20.97 -12.63
C GLU A 202 -13.30 21.23 -11.74
N GLN A 203 -12.55 22.26 -12.06
CA GLN A 203 -11.52 22.77 -11.16
C GLN A 203 -12.19 23.64 -10.10
N VAL A 204 -12.01 23.32 -8.85
CA VAL A 204 -12.55 24.09 -7.74
C VAL A 204 -11.45 24.45 -6.74
N SER A 205 -11.57 25.63 -6.17
CA SER A 205 -10.76 26.04 -5.02
C SER A 205 -11.51 25.66 -3.76
N VAL A 206 -10.84 25.02 -2.82
CA VAL A 206 -11.41 24.70 -1.51
C VAL A 206 -10.60 25.30 -0.38
N GLU A 207 -11.30 25.66 0.68
CA GLU A 207 -10.71 26.07 1.93
C GLU A 207 -10.74 24.88 2.89
N LEU A 208 -9.56 24.52 3.43
CA LEU A 208 -9.45 23.48 4.44
C LEU A 208 -9.90 24.05 5.78
N LYS A 209 -10.52 23.20 6.61
CA LYS A 209 -10.88 23.56 7.98
C LYS A 209 -9.62 24.00 8.72
N PRO A 210 -9.60 25.21 9.32
CA PRO A 210 -8.44 25.69 10.06
C PRO A 210 -8.27 24.91 11.37
N ARG A 211 -7.04 24.84 11.88
CA ARG A 211 -6.67 24.00 13.03
C ARG A 211 -7.47 24.35 14.30
N GLU A 212 -7.82 25.60 14.46
CA GLU A 212 -8.58 26.15 15.60
C GLU A 212 -10.02 25.59 15.65
N ARG A 213 -10.52 25.10 14.52
CA ARG A 213 -11.86 24.50 14.40
C ARG A 213 -11.84 22.98 14.45
N PHE A 214 -10.67 22.34 14.70
CA PHE A 214 -10.59 20.89 14.76
C PHE A 214 -11.35 20.32 15.95
N THR A 215 -12.18 19.32 15.66
CA THR A 215 -13.01 18.62 16.65
C THR A 215 -12.65 17.14 16.75
N VAL A 216 -12.03 16.57 15.73
CA VAL A 216 -11.61 15.18 15.63
C VAL A 216 -10.10 15.05 15.67
N ILE A 217 -9.38 15.78 14.83
CA ILE A 217 -7.92 15.77 14.78
C ILE A 217 -7.36 16.37 16.09
N GLY A 218 -6.40 15.67 16.69
CA GLY A 218 -5.79 16.07 17.96
C GLY A 218 -6.62 15.72 19.20
N ARG A 219 -7.69 14.97 19.04
CA ARG A 219 -8.47 14.40 20.13
C ARG A 219 -8.22 12.91 20.28
N PRO A 220 -8.30 12.34 21.47
CA PRO A 220 -8.16 10.91 21.68
C PRO A 220 -9.35 10.16 21.06
N HIS A 221 -9.05 9.20 20.18
CA HIS A 221 -10.03 8.28 19.58
C HIS A 221 -9.50 6.86 19.64
N ASN A 222 -10.38 5.90 19.85
CA ASN A 222 -10.05 4.50 19.71
C ASN A 222 -9.77 4.19 18.24
N ARG A 223 -8.92 3.21 17.99
CA ARG A 223 -8.74 2.68 16.64
C ARG A 223 -10.08 2.19 16.09
N VAL A 224 -10.37 2.51 14.83
CA VAL A 224 -11.62 2.08 14.16
C VAL A 224 -11.71 0.55 14.02
N ASP A 225 -10.57 -0.11 13.99
CA ASP A 225 -10.43 -1.57 13.86
C ASP A 225 -10.18 -2.32 15.18
N ALA A 226 -10.07 -1.60 16.32
CA ALA A 226 -9.68 -2.20 17.61
C ALA A 226 -10.59 -3.34 18.04
N LEU A 227 -11.91 -3.13 17.99
CA LEU A 227 -12.89 -4.15 18.40
C LEU A 227 -12.82 -5.38 17.49
N ALA A 228 -12.67 -5.18 16.18
CA ALA A 228 -12.54 -6.28 15.23
C ALA A 228 -11.25 -7.09 15.49
N ALA A 229 -10.14 -6.38 15.81
CA ALA A 229 -8.85 -7.01 16.09
C ALA A 229 -8.93 -7.89 17.37
N VAL A 230 -9.39 -7.34 18.49
CA VAL A 230 -9.40 -8.06 19.79
C VAL A 230 -10.47 -9.16 19.86
N THR A 231 -11.45 -9.15 18.97
CA THR A 231 -12.50 -10.19 18.89
C THR A 231 -12.28 -11.19 17.74
N GLY A 232 -11.13 -11.14 17.04
CA GLY A 232 -10.82 -12.06 15.94
C GLY A 232 -11.66 -11.84 14.67
N ARG A 233 -12.36 -10.71 14.56
CA ARG A 233 -13.17 -10.38 13.37
C ARG A 233 -12.37 -9.63 12.31
N LYS A 234 -11.24 -9.03 12.67
CA LYS A 234 -10.32 -8.42 11.71
C LYS A 234 -9.69 -9.54 10.87
N LYS A 235 -9.73 -9.38 9.56
CA LYS A 235 -9.21 -10.38 8.61
C LYS A 235 -7.83 -9.96 8.11
N PHE A 236 -6.86 -10.85 8.27
CA PHE A 236 -5.53 -10.77 7.68
C PHE A 236 -5.44 -11.69 6.46
N ALA A 237 -4.33 -11.70 5.74
CA ALA A 237 -4.19 -12.48 4.51
C ALA A 237 -4.55 -13.97 4.71
N MET A 238 -4.08 -14.57 5.81
CA MET A 238 -4.34 -15.99 6.07
C MET A 238 -5.77 -16.30 6.56
N ASP A 239 -6.55 -15.28 6.93
CA ASP A 239 -7.96 -15.42 7.33
C ASP A 239 -8.93 -15.29 6.14
N LEU A 240 -8.45 -14.92 4.97
CA LEU A 240 -9.28 -14.78 3.79
C LEU A 240 -9.73 -16.15 3.27
N ASP A 241 -10.99 -16.25 2.90
CA ASP A 241 -11.55 -17.44 2.27
C ASP A 241 -11.52 -17.27 0.74
N VAL A 242 -10.41 -17.72 0.14
CA VAL A 242 -10.28 -17.78 -1.32
C VAL A 242 -10.57 -19.21 -1.77
N PRO A 243 -11.54 -19.42 -2.66
CA PRO A 243 -11.97 -20.76 -3.04
C PRO A 243 -10.81 -21.64 -3.50
N ASN A 244 -10.74 -22.86 -2.91
CA ASN A 244 -9.71 -23.87 -3.20
C ASN A 244 -8.25 -23.48 -2.89
N ALA A 245 -8.00 -22.32 -2.28
CA ALA A 245 -6.66 -21.95 -1.83
C ALA A 245 -6.29 -22.79 -0.60
N LYS A 246 -5.37 -23.73 -0.81
CA LYS A 246 -4.91 -24.62 0.28
C LYS A 246 -3.61 -24.15 0.89
N PRO A 247 -3.39 -24.46 2.18
CA PRO A 247 -2.13 -24.23 2.88
C PRO A 247 -0.92 -24.68 2.08
N THR A 248 0.11 -23.85 2.07
CA THR A 248 1.34 -24.07 1.31
C THR A 248 2.52 -23.53 2.10
N MET A 249 3.58 -24.31 2.20
CA MET A 249 4.85 -23.92 2.82
C MET A 249 6.04 -24.33 1.94
N VAL A 250 7.20 -23.73 2.19
CA VAL A 250 8.39 -23.94 1.38
C VAL A 250 9.53 -24.47 2.24
N CYS A 251 10.13 -25.60 1.83
CA CYS A 251 11.43 -26.05 2.32
C CYS A 251 12.52 -25.18 1.66
N ARG A 252 13.27 -24.41 2.47
CA ARG A 252 14.22 -23.42 2.01
C ARG A 252 15.66 -23.89 2.16
N PRO A 253 16.61 -23.35 1.37
CA PRO A 253 18.02 -23.59 1.57
C PRO A 253 18.48 -23.03 2.93
N PRO A 254 19.51 -23.65 3.54
CA PRO A 254 20.04 -23.20 4.83
C PRO A 254 20.78 -21.85 4.74
N THR A 255 21.16 -21.41 3.54
CA THR A 255 21.85 -20.15 3.31
C THR A 255 21.14 -19.30 2.26
N ILE A 256 21.26 -17.98 2.39
CA ILE A 256 20.68 -17.02 1.47
C ILE A 256 21.11 -17.31 0.02
N ASN A 257 20.16 -17.25 -0.91
CA ASN A 257 20.34 -17.50 -2.35
C ASN A 257 20.79 -18.91 -2.73
N GLY A 258 20.78 -19.87 -1.80
CA GLY A 258 20.95 -21.28 -2.14
C GLY A 258 19.87 -21.76 -3.11
N LYS A 259 20.16 -22.79 -3.89
CA LYS A 259 19.25 -23.35 -4.89
C LYS A 259 19.07 -24.85 -4.68
N VAL A 260 17.91 -25.36 -5.08
CA VAL A 260 17.66 -26.80 -5.09
C VAL A 260 18.63 -27.47 -6.08
N GLY A 261 19.43 -28.41 -5.59
CA GLY A 261 20.26 -29.29 -6.42
C GLY A 261 19.47 -30.52 -6.85
N SER A 262 18.97 -31.28 -5.86
CA SER A 262 18.11 -32.45 -6.07
C SER A 262 17.21 -32.68 -4.86
N VAL A 263 16.15 -33.45 -5.04
CA VAL A 263 15.24 -33.92 -3.97
C VAL A 263 15.20 -35.43 -4.01
N ALA A 264 15.75 -36.09 -2.96
CA ALA A 264 15.93 -37.54 -2.96
C ALA A 264 14.62 -38.32 -2.73
N ASN A 265 13.64 -37.73 -2.08
CA ASN A 265 12.41 -38.43 -1.64
C ASN A 265 11.12 -37.72 -2.06
N LEU A 266 11.10 -37.13 -3.24
CA LEU A 266 9.96 -36.33 -3.73
C LEU A 266 8.66 -37.16 -3.75
N ASP A 267 8.71 -38.39 -4.24
CA ASP A 267 7.53 -39.24 -4.37
C ASP A 267 7.04 -39.76 -3.00
N GLU A 268 7.95 -40.01 -2.07
CA GLU A 268 7.60 -40.34 -0.69
C GLU A 268 6.80 -39.22 -0.04
N VAL A 269 7.26 -37.97 -0.16
CA VAL A 269 6.57 -36.80 0.41
C VAL A 269 5.23 -36.52 -0.26
N ARG A 270 5.11 -36.79 -1.56
CA ARG A 270 3.80 -36.67 -2.27
C ARG A 270 2.75 -37.62 -1.74
N THR A 271 3.12 -38.74 -1.16
CA THR A 271 2.17 -39.72 -0.61
C THR A 271 1.85 -39.49 0.86
N MET A 272 2.44 -38.48 1.51
CA MET A 272 2.15 -38.17 2.90
C MET A 272 0.70 -37.72 3.11
N PRO A 273 0.10 -38.01 4.27
CA PRO A 273 -1.30 -37.68 4.54
C PRO A 273 -1.61 -36.19 4.32
N GLY A 274 -2.61 -35.92 3.51
CA GLY A 274 -3.10 -34.56 3.22
C GLY A 274 -2.24 -33.73 2.26
N VAL A 275 -1.07 -34.21 1.83
CA VAL A 275 -0.26 -33.56 0.80
C VAL A 275 -0.99 -33.67 -0.55
N THR A 276 -1.17 -32.55 -1.22
CA THR A 276 -1.84 -32.49 -2.50
C THR A 276 -0.89 -32.20 -3.66
N ASP A 277 0.20 -31.46 -3.41
CA ASP A 277 1.17 -31.10 -4.42
C ASP A 277 2.56 -30.87 -3.79
N VAL A 278 3.60 -31.27 -4.49
CA VAL A 278 4.99 -30.95 -4.14
C VAL A 278 5.71 -30.51 -5.41
N VAL A 279 6.23 -29.26 -5.42
CA VAL A 279 6.86 -28.66 -6.58
C VAL A 279 8.14 -27.93 -6.22
N VAL A 280 9.14 -28.03 -7.08
CA VAL A 280 10.38 -27.23 -6.95
C VAL A 280 10.11 -25.84 -7.52
N ILE A 281 10.45 -24.82 -6.73
CA ILE A 281 10.35 -23.40 -7.12
C ILE A 281 11.73 -22.73 -7.06
N SER A 282 11.80 -21.49 -7.48
CA SER A 282 13.07 -20.74 -7.55
C SER A 282 13.76 -20.57 -6.19
N THR A 283 13.02 -20.65 -5.08
CA THR A 283 13.51 -20.42 -3.71
C THR A 283 13.52 -21.68 -2.84
N GLY A 284 13.09 -22.83 -3.35
CA GLY A 284 13.03 -24.05 -2.55
C GLY A 284 12.12 -25.13 -3.10
N VAL A 285 11.58 -25.94 -2.21
CA VAL A 285 10.59 -26.97 -2.53
C VAL A 285 9.29 -26.67 -1.81
N ALA A 286 8.25 -26.30 -2.55
CA ALA A 286 6.95 -26.00 -2.01
C ALA A 286 6.11 -27.26 -1.81
N VAL A 287 5.41 -27.34 -0.67
CA VAL A 287 4.43 -28.36 -0.34
C VAL A 287 3.09 -27.70 -0.12
N ARG A 288 2.06 -28.15 -0.83
CA ARG A 288 0.67 -27.76 -0.66
C ARG A 288 -0.09 -28.92 -0.03
N ALA A 289 -0.89 -28.66 1.03
CA ALA A 289 -1.60 -29.71 1.77
C ALA A 289 -2.96 -29.20 2.28
N GLU A 290 -3.73 -30.06 2.94
CA GLU A 290 -5.03 -29.70 3.52
C GLU A 290 -4.90 -28.77 4.72
N THR A 291 -3.81 -28.88 5.49
CA THR A 291 -3.53 -28.05 6.66
C THR A 291 -2.08 -27.57 6.68
N PHE A 292 -1.81 -26.46 7.39
CA PHE A 292 -0.42 -26.00 7.61
C PHE A 292 0.40 -27.01 8.43
N GLY A 293 -0.20 -27.74 9.37
CA GLY A 293 0.49 -28.80 10.10
C GLY A 293 1.04 -29.88 9.16
N GLN A 294 0.24 -30.35 8.22
CA GLN A 294 0.66 -31.32 7.21
C GLN A 294 1.76 -30.75 6.28
N CYS A 295 1.69 -29.43 5.94
CA CYS A 295 2.78 -28.77 5.22
C CYS A 295 4.09 -28.81 6.02
N ILE A 296 4.04 -28.52 7.34
CA ILE A 296 5.21 -28.54 8.23
C ILE A 296 5.83 -29.93 8.27
N ASP A 297 5.02 -30.96 8.46
CA ASP A 297 5.49 -32.34 8.53
C ASP A 297 6.14 -32.78 7.20
N ALA A 298 5.52 -32.45 6.10
CA ALA A 298 6.03 -32.76 4.77
C ALA A 298 7.32 -31.98 4.43
N VAL A 299 7.38 -30.69 4.77
CA VAL A 299 8.60 -29.87 4.59
C VAL A 299 9.77 -30.43 5.39
N ARG A 300 9.53 -30.89 6.64
CA ARG A 300 10.54 -31.51 7.50
C ARG A 300 11.01 -32.88 6.99
N ALA A 301 10.13 -33.62 6.30
CA ALA A 301 10.46 -34.92 5.73
C ALA A 301 11.28 -34.83 4.44
N LEU A 302 11.29 -33.68 3.76
CA LEU A 302 12.05 -33.50 2.52
C LEU A 302 13.56 -33.69 2.73
N ARG A 303 14.19 -34.45 1.84
CA ARG A 303 15.65 -34.63 1.76
C ARG A 303 16.18 -33.92 0.51
N VAL A 304 16.59 -32.66 0.69
CA VAL A 304 17.04 -31.79 -0.39
C VAL A 304 18.53 -31.59 -0.36
N THR A 305 19.18 -31.80 -1.49
CA THR A 305 20.56 -31.38 -1.70
C THR A 305 20.58 -29.99 -2.28
N TRP A 306 21.26 -29.09 -1.60
CA TRP A 306 21.31 -27.68 -1.98
C TRP A 306 22.59 -27.35 -2.75
N ARG A 307 22.49 -26.43 -3.68
CA ARG A 307 23.64 -25.73 -4.25
C ARG A 307 23.92 -24.51 -3.37
N PRO A 308 25.20 -24.20 -3.08
CA PRO A 308 25.56 -23.13 -2.17
C PRO A 308 25.01 -21.76 -2.63
N GLY A 309 24.62 -20.93 -1.67
CA GLY A 309 24.26 -19.55 -1.88
C GLY A 309 25.43 -18.59 -1.67
N THR A 310 25.17 -17.29 -1.75
CA THR A 310 26.18 -16.23 -1.62
C THR A 310 26.75 -16.09 -0.21
N ALA A 311 26.04 -16.60 0.81
CA ALA A 311 26.47 -16.57 2.21
C ALA A 311 27.08 -17.89 2.67
N GLU A 312 27.34 -18.85 1.76
CA GLU A 312 27.94 -20.13 2.12
C GLU A 312 29.34 -19.94 2.72
N GLY A 313 29.59 -20.59 3.85
CA GLY A 313 30.86 -20.50 4.56
C GLY A 313 31.14 -19.20 5.30
N LYS A 314 30.17 -18.24 5.32
CA LYS A 314 30.25 -17.03 6.14
C LYS A 314 29.90 -17.36 7.59
N SER A 315 30.61 -16.74 8.53
CA SER A 315 30.32 -16.74 9.97
C SER A 315 30.16 -15.31 10.47
N ASP A 316 29.59 -15.13 11.68
CA ASP A 316 29.51 -13.82 12.32
C ASP A 316 30.89 -13.15 12.42
N GLU A 317 31.94 -13.93 12.76
CA GLU A 317 33.32 -13.43 12.82
C GLU A 317 33.81 -12.94 11.46
N SER A 318 33.58 -13.72 10.38
CA SER A 318 34.02 -13.32 9.04
C SER A 318 33.31 -12.06 8.56
N VAL A 319 32.02 -11.93 8.83
CA VAL A 319 31.23 -10.73 8.50
C VAL A 319 31.71 -9.53 9.31
N LEU A 320 31.94 -9.68 10.62
CA LEU A 320 32.47 -8.60 11.45
C LEU A 320 33.86 -8.15 11.01
N GLN A 321 34.73 -9.09 10.58
CA GLN A 321 36.04 -8.74 10.02
C GLN A 321 35.91 -7.94 8.71
N GLU A 322 35.03 -8.36 7.82
CA GLU A 322 34.76 -7.62 6.58
C GLU A 322 34.22 -6.20 6.86
N LEU A 323 33.30 -6.06 7.83
CA LEU A 323 32.78 -4.75 8.24
C LEU A 323 33.88 -3.86 8.82
N ARG A 324 34.72 -4.38 9.70
CA ARG A 324 35.86 -3.64 10.27
C ARG A 324 36.88 -3.24 9.20
N ALA A 325 37.13 -4.09 8.24
CA ALA A 325 38.02 -3.76 7.12
C ALA A 325 37.46 -2.67 6.20
N ALA A 326 36.14 -2.49 6.18
CA ALA A 326 35.44 -1.45 5.41
C ALA A 326 35.22 -0.14 6.21
N GLU A 327 35.58 -0.08 7.49
CA GLU A 327 35.48 1.14 8.29
C GLU A 327 36.34 2.26 7.70
N ILE A 328 35.73 3.44 7.54
CA ILE A 328 36.44 4.65 7.13
C ILE A 328 36.88 5.40 8.41
N PRO A 329 38.19 5.56 8.67
CA PRO A 329 38.66 6.27 9.83
C PRO A 329 38.12 7.71 9.87
N LEU A 330 37.57 8.13 10.99
CA LEU A 330 37.22 9.53 11.23
C LEU A 330 38.53 10.33 11.39
N GLY A 331 38.84 11.15 10.40
CA GLY A 331 39.97 12.09 10.47
C GLY A 331 39.65 13.29 11.35
N LEU A 332 39.68 13.10 12.67
CA LEU A 332 39.50 14.22 13.61
C LEU A 332 40.79 15.05 13.72
N PRO A 333 40.69 16.39 13.82
CA PRO A 333 41.86 17.23 14.09
C PRO A 333 42.56 16.81 15.38
N PRO A 334 43.90 16.92 15.45
CA PRO A 334 44.63 16.66 16.68
C PRO A 334 44.08 17.49 17.86
N LEU A 335 44.05 16.87 19.06
CA LEU A 335 43.54 17.48 20.30
C LEU A 335 42.04 17.75 20.32
N THR A 336 41.26 17.20 19.43
CA THR A 336 39.78 17.28 19.54
C THR A 336 39.31 16.41 20.71
N PRO A 337 38.57 16.97 21.68
CA PRO A 337 37.98 16.15 22.73
C PRO A 337 37.02 15.13 22.11
N ALA A 338 37.24 13.85 22.34
CA ALA A 338 36.45 12.78 21.78
C ALA A 338 36.08 11.78 22.88
N VAL A 339 34.89 11.20 22.73
CA VAL A 339 34.46 10.00 23.46
C VAL A 339 34.38 8.87 22.42
N GLU A 340 35.14 7.83 22.63
CA GLU A 340 35.17 6.68 21.71
C GLU A 340 34.36 5.53 22.28
N GLY A 341 33.68 4.79 21.38
CA GLY A 341 32.94 3.59 21.74
C GLY A 341 32.74 2.71 20.50
N THR A 342 32.81 1.41 20.71
CA THR A 342 32.52 0.42 19.67
C THR A 342 31.19 -0.27 19.98
N PHE A 343 30.28 -0.27 19.02
CA PHE A 343 28.97 -0.89 19.14
C PHE A 343 28.81 -1.94 18.06
N THR A 344 28.50 -3.17 18.44
CA THR A 344 28.27 -4.27 17.51
C THR A 344 26.79 -4.62 17.48
N PHE A 345 26.17 -4.54 16.29
CA PHE A 345 24.78 -4.90 16.04
C PHE A 345 24.76 -6.16 15.17
N HIS A 346 24.14 -7.21 15.67
CA HIS A 346 23.93 -8.43 14.91
C HIS A 346 22.67 -8.33 14.04
N PHE A 347 22.65 -9.07 12.93
CA PHE A 347 21.46 -9.22 12.12
C PHE A 347 20.33 -9.85 12.93
N ARG A 348 19.12 -9.32 12.77
CA ARG A 348 17.91 -9.77 13.44
C ARG A 348 16.78 -9.93 12.43
N SER A 349 15.98 -10.98 12.61
CA SER A 349 14.69 -11.09 11.95
C SER A 349 13.78 -9.94 12.39
N ASN A 350 12.95 -9.41 11.49
CA ASN A 350 11.95 -8.41 11.78
C ASN A 350 10.85 -8.95 12.71
N SER A 351 10.62 -10.25 12.69
CA SER A 351 9.73 -11.02 13.58
C SER A 351 8.35 -10.39 13.75
N ALA A 352 7.75 -9.91 12.68
CA ALA A 352 6.36 -9.47 12.69
C ALA A 352 5.47 -10.61 13.19
N LEU A 353 4.41 -10.30 13.97
CA LEU A 353 3.55 -11.35 14.51
C LEU A 353 2.91 -12.19 13.41
N GLU A 354 2.48 -11.57 12.32
CA GLU A 354 2.12 -12.24 11.08
C GLU A 354 3.39 -12.47 10.25
N PRO A 355 3.85 -13.73 10.04
CA PRO A 355 4.95 -14.03 9.12
C PRO A 355 4.61 -13.59 7.69
N ASN A 356 5.62 -13.55 6.82
CA ASN A 356 5.37 -13.30 5.41
C ASN A 356 4.39 -14.34 4.83
N CYS A 357 3.37 -13.86 4.15
CA CYS A 357 2.32 -14.72 3.61
C CYS A 357 1.65 -14.08 2.39
N ALA A 358 1.09 -14.93 1.54
CA ALA A 358 0.31 -14.52 0.39
C ALA A 358 -0.65 -15.63 -0.05
N ILE A 359 -1.78 -15.23 -0.63
CA ILE A 359 -2.63 -16.13 -1.41
C ILE A 359 -2.43 -15.78 -2.87
N ALA A 360 -2.39 -16.78 -3.73
CA ALA A 360 -2.28 -16.60 -5.17
C ALA A 360 -3.22 -17.57 -5.91
N ASP A 361 -3.94 -17.05 -6.89
CA ASP A 361 -4.68 -17.80 -7.88
C ASP A 361 -4.19 -17.39 -9.28
N VAL A 362 -3.34 -18.21 -9.88
CA VAL A 362 -2.75 -17.96 -11.19
C VAL A 362 -3.42 -18.84 -12.23
N ARG A 363 -3.90 -18.20 -13.28
CA ARG A 363 -4.51 -18.82 -14.45
C ARG A 363 -3.66 -18.54 -15.69
N SER A 364 -4.02 -19.12 -16.83
CA SER A 364 -3.28 -18.93 -18.08
C SER A 364 -3.30 -17.48 -18.60
N ASP A 365 -4.33 -16.73 -18.25
CA ASP A 365 -4.63 -15.39 -18.76
C ASP A 365 -4.64 -14.29 -17.68
N ARG A 366 -4.62 -14.66 -16.40
CA ARG A 366 -4.67 -13.70 -15.28
C ARG A 366 -4.08 -14.27 -14.01
N ALA A 367 -3.81 -13.39 -13.07
CA ALA A 367 -3.43 -13.74 -11.69
C ALA A 367 -4.07 -12.80 -10.67
N GLU A 368 -4.50 -13.37 -9.54
CA GLU A 368 -4.98 -12.65 -8.38
C GLU A 368 -4.11 -12.97 -7.18
N ILE A 369 -3.62 -11.94 -6.48
CA ILE A 369 -2.68 -12.04 -5.35
C ILE A 369 -3.24 -11.26 -4.18
N TRP A 370 -3.27 -11.85 -2.99
CA TRP A 370 -3.64 -11.20 -1.73
C TRP A 370 -2.48 -11.27 -0.76
N SER A 371 -1.97 -10.13 -0.33
CA SER A 371 -0.87 -10.07 0.64
C SER A 371 -0.77 -8.70 1.30
N SER A 372 -0.23 -8.65 2.51
CA SER A 372 0.02 -7.41 3.23
C SER A 372 1.29 -6.70 2.72
N LEU A 373 1.24 -6.24 1.49
CA LEU A 373 2.37 -5.65 0.77
C LEU A 373 2.50 -4.16 1.03
N LYS A 374 3.74 -3.69 1.20
CA LYS A 374 4.08 -2.27 1.34
C LYS A 374 4.56 -1.61 0.05
N SER A 375 4.86 -2.43 -0.97
CA SER A 375 5.26 -2.02 -2.33
C SER A 375 4.43 -2.76 -3.40
N PRO A 376 3.08 -2.59 -3.40
CA PRO A 376 2.20 -3.43 -4.20
C PRO A 376 2.39 -3.29 -5.71
N ILE A 377 2.77 -2.10 -6.20
CA ILE A 377 2.98 -1.86 -7.63
C ILE A 377 4.23 -2.60 -8.12
N VAL A 378 5.33 -2.52 -7.36
CA VAL A 378 6.57 -3.24 -7.69
C VAL A 378 6.32 -4.76 -7.67
N ALA A 379 5.55 -5.23 -6.67
CA ALA A 379 5.13 -6.63 -6.61
C ALA A 379 4.33 -7.03 -7.85
N GLN A 380 3.34 -6.24 -8.25
CA GLN A 380 2.52 -6.49 -9.43
C GLN A 380 3.36 -6.62 -10.71
N GLN A 381 4.27 -5.66 -10.94
CA GLN A 381 5.16 -5.64 -12.10
C GLN A 381 6.07 -6.87 -12.12
N THR A 382 6.70 -7.18 -10.98
CA THR A 382 7.63 -8.32 -10.89
C THR A 382 6.90 -9.66 -11.03
N ILE A 383 5.71 -9.81 -10.45
CA ILE A 383 4.88 -11.00 -10.59
C ILE A 383 4.42 -11.16 -12.04
N ALA A 384 3.97 -10.09 -12.68
CA ALA A 384 3.56 -10.12 -14.08
C ALA A 384 4.70 -10.59 -15.01
N ALA A 385 5.90 -10.02 -14.82
CA ALA A 385 7.09 -10.42 -15.57
C ALA A 385 7.46 -11.89 -15.31
N LYS A 386 7.43 -12.34 -14.05
CA LYS A 386 7.73 -13.73 -13.69
C LYS A 386 6.76 -14.74 -14.29
N LEU A 387 5.48 -14.38 -14.35
CA LEU A 387 4.42 -15.24 -14.89
C LEU A 387 4.31 -15.19 -16.41
N GLY A 388 4.93 -14.21 -17.07
CA GLY A 388 4.77 -13.94 -18.50
C GLY A 388 3.40 -13.34 -18.85
N LEU A 389 2.77 -12.65 -17.89
CA LEU A 389 1.47 -11.99 -18.06
C LEU A 389 1.64 -10.48 -18.25
N PRO A 390 0.74 -9.82 -18.99
CA PRO A 390 0.70 -8.37 -19.01
C PRO A 390 0.30 -7.82 -17.62
N ILE A 391 0.80 -6.64 -17.24
CA ILE A 391 0.60 -6.06 -15.91
C ILE A 391 -0.89 -5.96 -15.54
N HIS A 392 -1.74 -5.55 -16.49
CA HIS A 392 -3.18 -5.40 -16.24
C HIS A 392 -3.92 -6.73 -16.02
N ALA A 393 -3.30 -7.87 -16.35
CA ALA A 393 -3.84 -9.20 -16.06
C ALA A 393 -3.46 -9.70 -14.65
N VAL A 394 -2.66 -8.94 -13.89
CA VAL A 394 -2.28 -9.27 -12.51
C VAL A 394 -2.94 -8.28 -11.58
N THR A 395 -3.85 -8.76 -10.74
CA THR A 395 -4.46 -7.97 -9.67
C THR A 395 -3.76 -8.27 -8.36
N VAL A 396 -3.33 -7.23 -7.64
CA VAL A 396 -2.73 -7.35 -6.32
C VAL A 396 -3.60 -6.63 -5.30
N HIS A 397 -4.25 -7.42 -4.45
CA HIS A 397 -5.07 -6.96 -3.33
C HIS A 397 -4.18 -6.76 -2.11
N VAL A 398 -4.11 -5.52 -1.61
CA VAL A 398 -3.37 -5.20 -0.39
C VAL A 398 -4.23 -5.55 0.82
N THR A 399 -3.79 -6.50 1.63
CA THR A 399 -4.51 -6.93 2.82
C THR A 399 -3.98 -6.26 4.08
N GLU A 400 -4.77 -6.30 5.15
CA GLU A 400 -4.34 -5.94 6.49
C GLU A 400 -3.13 -6.79 6.92
N GLY A 401 -2.15 -6.16 7.57
CA GLY A 401 -0.91 -6.83 7.99
C GLY A 401 -0.69 -6.81 9.50
N GLY A 402 -0.25 -7.93 10.04
CA GLY A 402 0.06 -8.14 11.46
C GLY A 402 1.50 -7.75 11.82
N GLY A 403 1.96 -6.58 11.41
CA GLY A 403 3.31 -6.08 11.59
C GLY A 403 4.14 -6.12 10.30
N SER A 404 5.22 -5.35 10.26
CA SER A 404 6.14 -5.36 9.13
C SER A 404 7.59 -5.11 9.54
N PHE A 405 7.88 -4.04 10.27
CA PHE A 405 9.22 -3.60 10.67
C PHE A 405 10.23 -3.58 9.50
N GLY A 406 9.75 -3.24 8.29
CA GLY A 406 10.53 -3.21 7.04
C GLY A 406 10.35 -4.45 6.16
N ARG A 407 10.16 -5.64 6.73
CA ARG A 407 10.20 -6.92 5.99
C ARG A 407 9.18 -7.00 4.82
N LYS A 408 7.98 -6.46 4.99
CA LYS A 408 6.92 -6.47 3.97
C LYS A 408 7.08 -5.38 2.88
N LEU A 409 8.22 -4.67 2.83
CA LEU A 409 8.63 -3.93 1.64
C LEU A 409 8.99 -4.89 0.50
N PHE A 410 9.51 -6.05 0.85
CA PHE A 410 9.82 -7.13 -0.08
C PHE A 410 8.60 -8.06 -0.21
N PHE A 411 8.39 -8.59 -1.39
CA PHE A 411 7.19 -9.34 -1.76
C PHE A 411 7.47 -10.81 -2.04
N ASP A 412 8.49 -11.36 -1.40
CA ASP A 412 8.98 -12.75 -1.61
C ASP A 412 7.85 -13.78 -1.51
N ALA A 413 7.04 -13.71 -0.45
CA ALA A 413 5.93 -14.66 -0.26
C ALA A 413 4.90 -14.59 -1.40
N ALA A 414 4.65 -13.39 -1.94
CA ALA A 414 3.74 -13.20 -3.06
C ALA A 414 4.31 -13.80 -4.36
N LEU A 415 5.61 -13.61 -4.61
CA LEU A 415 6.31 -14.23 -5.75
C LEU A 415 6.31 -15.74 -5.67
N GLU A 416 6.59 -16.29 -4.49
CA GLU A 416 6.58 -17.75 -4.25
C GLU A 416 5.17 -18.33 -4.44
N ALA A 417 4.16 -17.69 -3.84
CA ALA A 417 2.77 -18.12 -4.00
C ALA A 417 2.35 -18.13 -5.47
N ALA A 418 2.71 -17.08 -6.22
CA ALA A 418 2.43 -17.00 -7.65
C ALA A 418 3.12 -18.12 -8.43
N GLU A 419 4.41 -18.39 -8.16
CA GLU A 419 5.15 -19.46 -8.81
C GLU A 419 4.58 -20.85 -8.49
N VAL A 420 4.21 -21.10 -7.23
CA VAL A 420 3.59 -22.37 -6.83
C VAL A 420 2.23 -22.53 -7.50
N SER A 421 1.38 -21.49 -7.49
CA SER A 421 0.07 -21.51 -8.11
C SER A 421 0.18 -21.76 -9.63
N GLN A 422 1.11 -21.12 -10.32
CA GLN A 422 1.39 -21.35 -11.75
C GLN A 422 1.79 -22.80 -12.02
N LYS A 423 2.73 -23.35 -11.24
CA LYS A 423 3.24 -24.71 -11.44
C LYS A 423 2.24 -25.81 -11.11
N THR A 424 1.37 -25.56 -10.15
CA THR A 424 0.34 -26.54 -9.75
C THR A 424 -0.98 -26.38 -10.51
N GLY A 425 -1.22 -25.22 -11.13
CA GLY A 425 -2.51 -24.86 -11.73
C GLY A 425 -3.63 -24.68 -10.70
N LYS A 426 -3.29 -24.47 -9.44
CA LYS A 426 -4.24 -24.43 -8.31
C LYS A 426 -4.00 -23.21 -7.43
N PRO A 427 -5.05 -22.65 -6.81
CA PRO A 427 -4.87 -21.59 -5.81
C PRO A 427 -4.10 -22.09 -4.59
N VAL A 428 -3.26 -21.22 -4.04
CA VAL A 428 -2.41 -21.53 -2.88
C VAL A 428 -2.56 -20.47 -1.80
N LYS A 429 -2.44 -20.90 -0.53
CA LYS A 429 -2.37 -20.06 0.64
C LYS A 429 -1.02 -20.28 1.31
N LEU A 430 -0.02 -19.51 0.87
CA LEU A 430 1.37 -19.68 1.29
C LEU A 430 1.67 -18.85 2.54
N MET A 431 2.25 -19.49 3.53
CA MET A 431 2.74 -18.85 4.75
C MET A 431 4.16 -19.33 5.05
N TRP A 432 5.02 -18.38 5.41
CA TRP A 432 6.36 -18.69 5.91
C TRP A 432 6.29 -19.24 7.33
N HIS A 433 7.13 -20.21 7.65
CA HIS A 433 7.38 -20.58 9.03
C HIS A 433 8.19 -19.46 9.71
N ARG A 434 8.05 -19.32 11.02
CA ARG A 434 8.83 -18.29 11.76
C ARG A 434 10.36 -18.46 11.56
N ALA A 435 10.84 -19.65 11.34
CA ALA A 435 12.24 -19.91 11.04
C ALA A 435 12.70 -19.43 9.66
N ASP A 436 11.77 -19.08 8.77
CA ASP A 436 12.05 -18.58 7.41
C ASP A 436 12.17 -17.04 7.35
N ASP A 437 11.79 -16.34 8.44
CA ASP A 437 11.65 -14.89 8.48
C ASP A 437 12.97 -14.16 8.77
#